data_b220c7858fcd5e0db955298b929bfcb6
#
_entry.id   b220c7858fcd5e0db955298b929bfcb6
#
_cell.length_a   1.000
_cell.length_b   1.000
_cell.length_c   1.000
_cell.angle_alpha   90.00
_cell.angle_beta   90.00
_cell.angle_gamma   90.00
#
_symmetry.space_group_name_H-M   'P 1'
#
loop_
_entity.id
_entity.type
_entity.pdbx_description
1 polymer ?
#
loop_
_entity_poly.entity_id
_entity_poly.type
_entity_poly.pdbx_seq_one_letter_code
_entity_poly.pdbx_strand_id
1 'polypeptide(L)'
;SDVYKRQAQICESVRAHEKRCGFITPISGGMSGRKSRREIKDMTLQRFADMGLSDGGTIWNSYPPSLSGGMNQRVGIALAMLLHPSLLLADEPTSALDVVSQAQVLRELQALQQKEQTGMVLVTHNLAVLEQMADRVVVLKDGNIVEQGETRMAFDHPKDEYTRNLLAAVPGRGKNDA
;
A
#
# COMPACT_ATOMS: atom_id res chain seq x y z
N SER A 1 2.22 22.27 17.24
CA SER A 1 1.71 21.02 16.65
C SER A 1 2.30 19.86 17.42
N ASP A 2 1.50 19.15 18.18
CA ASP A 2 1.94 18.04 19.00
C ASP A 2 2.42 16.90 18.11
N VAL A 3 3.73 16.68 18.08
CA VAL A 3 4.34 15.55 17.38
C VAL A 3 4.18 14.31 18.27
N TYR A 4 3.16 13.52 18.00
CA TYR A 4 2.96 12.26 18.72
C TYR A 4 3.99 11.21 18.33
N LYS A 5 4.48 10.44 19.31
CA LYS A 5 5.24 9.21 19.05
C LYS A 5 4.39 8.23 18.24
N ARG A 6 5.02 7.45 17.37
CA ARG A 6 4.33 6.41 16.56
C ARG A 6 3.42 5.51 17.38
N GLN A 7 3.89 5.06 18.54
CA GLN A 7 3.10 4.21 19.45
C GLN A 7 1.75 4.84 19.85
N ALA A 8 1.70 6.17 20.06
CA ALA A 8 0.45 6.84 20.42
C ALA A 8 -0.51 6.87 19.22
N GLN A 9 -0.02 7.23 18.04
CA GLN A 9 -0.80 7.24 16.79
C GLN A 9 -1.37 5.85 16.47
N ILE A 10 -0.55 4.80 16.58
CA ILE A 10 -0.97 3.42 16.32
C ILE A 10 -2.04 2.98 17.31
N CYS A 11 -1.81 3.16 18.61
CA CYS A 11 -2.79 2.79 19.61
C CYS A 11 -4.12 3.53 19.48
N GLU A 12 -4.07 4.81 19.08
CA GLU A 12 -5.27 5.61 18.82
C GLU A 12 -6.02 5.12 17.60
N SER A 13 -5.31 4.83 16.49
CA SER A 13 -5.93 4.32 15.25
C SER A 13 -6.62 2.96 15.49
N VAL A 14 -5.96 2.03 16.19
CA VAL A 14 -6.55 0.73 16.51
C VAL A 14 -7.79 0.90 17.39
N ARG A 15 -7.72 1.74 18.43
CA ARG A 15 -8.86 2.00 19.31
C ARG A 15 -10.03 2.72 18.62
N ALA A 16 -9.72 3.63 17.68
CA ALA A 16 -10.74 4.31 16.90
C ALA A 16 -11.46 3.32 15.97
N HIS A 17 -10.72 2.38 15.38
CA HIS A 17 -11.30 1.31 14.57
C HIS A 17 -12.19 0.39 15.41
N GLU A 18 -11.72 -0.09 16.56
CA GLU A 18 -12.50 -0.91 17.49
C GLU A 18 -13.82 -0.24 17.91
N LYS A 19 -13.84 1.10 18.03
CA LYS A 19 -15.05 1.86 18.36
C LYS A 19 -16.00 2.01 17.17
N ARG A 20 -15.48 2.20 15.94
CA ARG A 20 -16.31 2.43 14.74
C ARG A 20 -16.88 1.15 14.16
N CYS A 21 -16.11 0.09 14.17
CA CYS A 21 -16.47 -1.21 13.64
C CYS A 21 -17.18 -2.08 14.66
N GLY A 22 -17.85 -1.48 15.67
CA GLY A 22 -18.60 -2.20 16.67
C GLY A 22 -19.29 -3.44 16.10
N PHE A 23 -18.72 -4.64 16.37
CA PHE A 23 -19.23 -5.95 15.94
C PHE A 23 -19.14 -6.31 14.44
N ILE A 24 -18.04 -6.04 13.77
CA ILE A 24 -17.65 -6.92 12.68
C ILE A 24 -16.49 -7.76 13.18
N THR A 25 -16.81 -8.91 13.74
CA THR A 25 -15.82 -9.95 14.02
C THR A 25 -15.17 -10.33 12.69
N PRO A 26 -13.82 -10.36 12.61
CA PRO A 26 -13.15 -11.05 11.52
C PRO A 26 -13.62 -12.50 11.52
N ILE A 27 -13.90 -13.06 10.34
CA ILE A 27 -14.38 -14.43 10.13
C ILE A 27 -13.33 -15.49 10.54
N SER A 28 -12.34 -15.17 11.32
CA SER A 28 -11.37 -16.14 11.84
C SER A 28 -10.95 -15.80 13.27
N GLY A 29 -11.49 -16.55 14.21
CA GLY A 29 -10.93 -16.75 15.55
C GLY A 29 -11.18 -15.59 16.52
N GLY A 30 -12.20 -15.78 17.34
CA GLY A 30 -12.67 -14.86 18.37
C GLY A 30 -11.59 -14.30 19.27
N MET A 31 -11.65 -12.99 19.45
CA MET A 31 -11.39 -12.33 20.72
C MET A 31 -12.26 -11.08 20.79
N SER A 32 -13.38 -11.22 21.45
CA SER A 32 -14.21 -10.10 21.88
C SER A 32 -13.51 -9.45 23.07
N GLY A 33 -12.87 -8.28 22.86
CA GLY A 33 -12.26 -7.50 23.92
C GLY A 33 -11.38 -6.40 23.36
N ARG A 34 -11.35 -5.25 24.07
CA ARG A 34 -10.44 -4.15 23.76
C ARG A 34 -8.99 -4.61 23.88
N LYS A 35 -8.23 -4.55 22.78
CA LYS A 35 -6.82 -4.95 22.76
C LYS A 35 -5.98 -4.14 23.76
N SER A 36 -5.15 -4.83 24.50
CA SER A 36 -4.15 -4.20 25.38
C SER A 36 -3.06 -3.51 24.55
N ARG A 37 -2.35 -2.56 25.18
CA ARG A 37 -1.20 -1.90 24.52
C ARG A 37 -0.11 -2.89 24.10
N ARG A 38 0.06 -3.99 24.86
CA ARG A 38 1.03 -5.04 24.54
C ARG A 38 0.63 -5.80 23.29
N GLU A 39 -0.60 -6.22 23.19
CA GLU A 39 -1.13 -6.90 21.98
C GLU A 39 -1.03 -6.02 20.74
N ILE A 40 -1.38 -4.74 20.84
CA ILE A 40 -1.23 -3.78 19.74
C ILE A 40 0.24 -3.67 19.32
N LYS A 41 1.16 -3.60 20.30
CA LYS A 41 2.60 -3.55 20.02
C LYS A 41 3.06 -4.81 19.29
N ASP A 42 2.72 -6.00 19.78
CA ASP A 42 3.16 -7.27 19.21
C ASP A 42 2.64 -7.42 17.76
N MET A 43 1.37 -7.09 17.51
CA MET A 43 0.79 -7.04 16.16
C MET A 43 1.54 -6.06 15.25
N THR A 44 1.85 -4.87 15.76
CA THR A 44 2.54 -3.83 14.98
C THR A 44 3.97 -4.25 14.63
N LEU A 45 4.71 -4.82 15.58
CA LEU A 45 6.06 -5.31 15.34
C LEU A 45 6.09 -6.40 14.27
N GLN A 46 5.09 -7.28 14.26
CA GLN A 46 4.93 -8.28 13.21
C GLN A 46 4.71 -7.62 11.84
N ARG A 47 3.83 -6.61 11.75
CA ARG A 47 3.60 -5.86 10.50
C ARG A 47 4.84 -5.10 10.04
N PHE A 48 5.62 -4.56 10.96
CA PHE A 48 6.89 -3.92 10.62
C PHE A 48 7.88 -4.93 10.01
N ALA A 49 7.96 -6.14 10.58
CA ALA A 49 8.77 -7.20 10.02
C ALA A 49 8.30 -7.64 8.61
N ASP A 50 6.99 -7.79 8.41
CA ASP A 50 6.37 -8.09 7.10
C ASP A 50 6.73 -7.02 6.04
N MET A 51 6.98 -5.78 6.46
CA MET A 51 7.40 -4.65 5.61
C MET A 51 8.91 -4.39 5.62
N GLY A 52 9.73 -5.39 5.97
CA GLY A 52 11.19 -5.29 5.95
C GLY A 52 11.78 -4.28 6.94
N LEU A 53 11.04 -3.87 7.96
CA LEU A 53 11.49 -2.95 9.01
C LEU A 53 12.10 -3.77 10.16
N SER A 54 13.39 -4.07 10.08
CA SER A 54 14.10 -4.95 11.01
C SER A 54 14.19 -4.43 12.45
N ASP A 55 14.24 -3.11 12.65
CA ASP A 55 14.30 -2.50 13.97
C ASP A 55 12.94 -1.94 14.43
N GLY A 56 11.94 -2.80 14.42
CA GLY A 56 10.56 -2.44 14.79
C GLY A 56 10.45 -1.84 16.18
N GLY A 57 11.29 -2.27 17.14
CA GLY A 57 11.27 -1.75 18.51
C GLY A 57 11.67 -0.28 18.59
N THR A 58 12.71 0.12 17.89
CA THR A 58 13.14 1.51 17.78
C THR A 58 12.09 2.34 17.01
N ILE A 59 11.58 1.82 15.90
CA ILE A 59 10.54 2.50 15.10
C ILE A 59 9.28 2.74 15.93
N TRP A 60 8.85 1.77 16.73
CA TRP A 60 7.71 1.91 17.63
C TRP A 60 7.85 3.09 18.60
N ASN A 61 9.08 3.35 19.07
CA ASN A 61 9.38 4.42 20.02
C ASN A 61 9.77 5.74 19.36
N SER A 62 9.93 5.76 18.03
CA SER A 62 10.39 6.92 17.26
C SER A 62 9.27 7.92 16.96
N TYR A 63 9.68 9.14 16.64
CA TYR A 63 8.82 10.16 16.04
C TYR A 63 8.87 10.07 14.51
N PRO A 64 7.78 10.42 13.79
CA PRO A 64 7.78 10.42 12.33
C PRO A 64 8.95 11.16 11.67
N PRO A 65 9.33 12.36 12.13
CA PRO A 65 10.45 13.10 11.52
C PRO A 65 11.82 12.46 11.69
N SER A 66 11.98 11.52 12.64
CA SER A 66 13.26 10.82 12.86
C SER A 66 13.47 9.61 11.93
N LEU A 67 12.48 9.27 11.13
CA LEU A 67 12.55 8.17 10.19
C LEU A 67 12.81 8.67 8.77
N SER A 68 13.51 7.89 7.94
CA SER A 68 13.65 8.20 6.53
C SER A 68 12.30 8.17 5.80
N GLY A 69 12.21 8.81 4.63
CA GLY A 69 10.99 8.79 3.81
C GLY A 69 10.49 7.37 3.53
N GLY A 70 11.39 6.47 3.13
CA GLY A 70 11.06 5.07 2.89
C GLY A 70 10.59 4.31 4.13
N MET A 71 11.21 4.55 5.28
CA MET A 71 10.73 3.97 6.55
C MET A 71 9.35 4.48 6.93
N ASN A 72 9.11 5.79 6.77
CA ASN A 72 7.79 6.37 7.03
C ASN A 72 6.70 5.74 6.14
N GLN A 73 7.02 5.52 4.87
CA GLN A 73 6.10 4.94 3.91
C GLN A 73 5.76 3.48 4.26
N ARG A 74 6.78 2.65 4.53
CA ARG A 74 6.58 1.26 5.01
C ARG A 74 5.79 1.20 6.31
N VAL A 75 6.06 2.09 7.25
CA VAL A 75 5.26 2.22 8.47
C VAL A 75 3.81 2.57 8.14
N GLY A 76 3.56 3.50 7.20
CA GLY A 76 2.21 3.85 6.75
C GLY A 76 1.45 2.64 6.19
N ILE A 77 2.07 1.86 5.31
CA ILE A 77 1.51 0.64 4.73
C ILE A 77 1.25 -0.41 5.82
N ALA A 78 2.25 -0.65 6.70
CA ALA A 78 2.10 -1.58 7.83
C ALA A 78 0.90 -1.24 8.72
N LEU A 79 0.69 0.06 8.97
CA LEU A 79 -0.46 0.54 9.76
C LEU A 79 -1.78 0.37 9.03
N ALA A 80 -1.84 0.66 7.74
CA ALA A 80 -3.04 0.46 6.92
C ALA A 80 -3.46 -1.02 6.92
N MET A 81 -2.48 -1.94 6.88
CA MET A 81 -2.70 -3.38 6.89
C MET A 81 -2.85 -4.00 8.29
N LEU A 82 -2.60 -3.22 9.36
CA LEU A 82 -2.64 -3.73 10.75
C LEU A 82 -4.01 -4.27 11.15
N LEU A 83 -5.07 -3.72 10.57
CA LEU A 83 -6.45 -4.02 10.90
C LEU A 83 -7.10 -5.02 9.92
N HIS A 84 -6.31 -5.69 9.09
CA HIS A 84 -6.76 -6.67 8.09
C HIS A 84 -7.91 -6.13 7.21
N PRO A 85 -7.70 -5.02 6.48
CA PRO A 85 -8.76 -4.42 5.67
C PRO A 85 -9.14 -5.35 4.52
N SER A 86 -10.43 -5.36 4.14
CA SER A 86 -10.87 -6.07 2.93
C SER A 86 -10.44 -5.35 1.65
N LEU A 87 -10.20 -4.04 1.73
CA LEU A 87 -9.77 -3.19 0.62
C LEU A 87 -8.74 -2.16 1.10
N LEU A 88 -7.61 -2.09 0.40
CA LEU A 88 -6.58 -1.06 0.57
C LEU A 88 -6.66 -0.06 -0.58
N LEU A 89 -6.73 1.23 -0.25
CA LEU A 89 -6.58 2.32 -1.21
C LEU A 89 -5.17 2.90 -1.05
N ALA A 90 -4.36 2.78 -2.09
CA ALA A 90 -2.98 3.25 -2.10
C ALA A 90 -2.82 4.33 -3.18
N ASP A 91 -2.66 5.57 -2.75
CA ASP A 91 -2.44 6.72 -3.62
C ASP A 91 -0.97 7.08 -3.62
N GLU A 92 -0.31 6.90 -4.78
CA GLU A 92 1.12 7.13 -5.00
C GLU A 92 2.02 6.55 -3.87
N PRO A 93 1.88 5.26 -3.50
CA PRO A 93 2.51 4.71 -2.30
C PRO A 93 4.03 4.65 -2.34
N THR A 94 4.66 5.05 -3.44
CA THR A 94 6.12 5.00 -3.61
C THR A 94 6.71 6.27 -4.24
N SER A 95 5.93 7.33 -4.43
CA SER A 95 6.36 8.55 -5.14
C SER A 95 7.55 9.27 -4.49
N ALA A 96 7.74 9.14 -3.17
CA ALA A 96 8.83 9.78 -2.42
C ALA A 96 10.10 8.91 -2.30
N LEU A 97 10.18 7.79 -3.06
CA LEU A 97 11.27 6.82 -2.94
C LEU A 97 12.16 6.79 -4.18
N ASP A 98 13.44 6.45 -3.99
CA ASP A 98 14.32 6.06 -5.09
C ASP A 98 13.87 4.75 -5.74
N VAL A 99 14.32 4.49 -6.96
CA VAL A 99 13.85 3.35 -7.79
C VAL A 99 14.04 1.99 -7.10
N VAL A 100 15.15 1.80 -6.37
CA VAL A 100 15.46 0.53 -5.69
C VAL A 100 14.53 0.33 -4.50
N SER A 101 14.38 1.37 -3.67
CA SER A 101 13.46 1.37 -2.53
C SER A 101 12.00 1.21 -2.95
N GLN A 102 11.60 1.85 -4.07
CA GLN A 102 10.28 1.72 -4.67
C GLN A 102 9.96 0.26 -5.01
N ALA A 103 10.86 -0.39 -5.77
CA ALA A 103 10.66 -1.79 -6.17
C ALA A 103 10.57 -2.74 -4.97
N GLN A 104 11.33 -2.45 -3.91
CA GLN A 104 11.28 -3.26 -2.69
C GLN A 104 9.96 -3.10 -1.95
N VAL A 105 9.50 -1.85 -1.72
CA VAL A 105 8.22 -1.57 -1.04
C VAL A 105 7.05 -2.17 -1.79
N LEU A 106 7.05 -2.11 -3.12
CA LEU A 106 5.99 -2.71 -3.95
C LEU A 106 5.94 -4.24 -3.80
N ARG A 107 7.09 -4.92 -3.80
CA ARG A 107 7.15 -6.37 -3.55
C ARG A 107 6.62 -6.74 -2.16
N GLU A 108 7.01 -5.99 -1.14
CA GLU A 108 6.55 -6.20 0.23
C GLU A 108 5.05 -5.97 0.35
N LEU A 109 4.53 -4.92 -0.28
CA LEU A 109 3.09 -4.61 -0.34
C LEU A 109 2.31 -5.73 -1.05
N GLN A 110 2.80 -6.20 -2.19
CA GLN A 110 2.17 -7.29 -2.96
C GLN A 110 2.16 -8.60 -2.16
N ALA A 111 3.27 -8.95 -1.52
CA ALA A 111 3.36 -10.15 -0.68
C ALA A 111 2.37 -10.08 0.49
N LEU A 112 2.26 -8.91 1.13
CA LEU A 112 1.33 -8.70 2.24
C LEU A 112 -0.14 -8.74 1.76
N GLN A 113 -0.44 -8.11 0.63
CA GLN A 113 -1.76 -8.14 0.00
C GLN A 113 -2.21 -9.58 -0.32
N GLN A 114 -1.32 -10.39 -0.90
CA GLN A 114 -1.61 -11.79 -1.20
C GLN A 114 -1.80 -12.64 0.07
N LYS A 115 -0.93 -12.45 1.07
CA LYS A 115 -1.02 -13.13 2.37
C LYS A 115 -2.34 -12.87 3.07
N GLU A 116 -2.81 -11.63 3.03
CA GLU A 116 -4.04 -11.19 3.73
C GLU A 116 -5.29 -11.31 2.85
N GLN A 117 -5.16 -11.66 1.57
CA GLN A 117 -6.27 -11.70 0.61
C GLN A 117 -7.03 -10.37 0.53
N THR A 118 -6.30 -9.25 0.66
CA THR A 118 -6.86 -7.90 0.64
C THR A 118 -7.02 -7.41 -0.81
N GLY A 119 -8.19 -6.89 -1.17
CA GLY A 119 -8.35 -6.16 -2.42
C GLY A 119 -7.53 -4.87 -2.41
N MET A 120 -6.99 -4.43 -3.56
CA MET A 120 -6.21 -3.20 -3.62
C MET A 120 -6.63 -2.34 -4.80
N VAL A 121 -6.80 -1.04 -4.55
CA VAL A 121 -6.86 -0.01 -5.57
C VAL A 121 -5.58 0.81 -5.47
N LEU A 122 -4.77 0.75 -6.51
CA LEU A 122 -3.50 1.47 -6.60
C LEU A 122 -3.64 2.63 -7.58
N VAL A 123 -3.42 3.84 -7.12
CA VAL A 123 -3.30 5.03 -7.96
C VAL A 123 -1.83 5.35 -8.13
N THR A 124 -1.36 5.40 -9.38
CA THR A 124 0.04 5.73 -9.69
C THR A 124 0.18 6.19 -11.13
N HIS A 125 1.18 7.01 -11.39
CA HIS A 125 1.61 7.38 -12.74
C HIS A 125 2.68 6.43 -13.31
N ASN A 126 3.15 5.46 -12.53
CA ASN A 126 4.18 4.51 -12.95
C ASN A 126 3.55 3.28 -13.61
N LEU A 127 3.51 3.26 -14.94
CA LEU A 127 2.91 2.18 -15.73
C LEU A 127 3.61 0.83 -15.53
N ALA A 128 4.92 0.81 -15.28
CA ALA A 128 5.65 -0.42 -15.00
C ALA A 128 5.20 -1.09 -13.69
N VAL A 129 4.80 -0.30 -12.72
CA VAL A 129 4.20 -0.79 -11.46
C VAL A 129 2.84 -1.43 -11.73
N LEU A 130 1.99 -0.77 -12.51
CA LEU A 130 0.66 -1.29 -12.87
C LEU A 130 0.78 -2.61 -13.65
N GLU A 131 1.73 -2.71 -14.58
CA GLU A 131 1.97 -3.92 -15.37
C GLU A 131 2.34 -5.13 -14.50
N GLN A 132 3.07 -4.89 -13.40
CA GLN A 132 3.51 -5.94 -12.49
C GLN A 132 2.48 -6.33 -11.42
N MET A 133 1.64 -5.40 -11.00
CA MET A 133 0.82 -5.56 -9.80
C MET A 133 -0.68 -5.60 -10.05
N ALA A 134 -1.17 -4.97 -11.13
CA ALA A 134 -2.59 -4.78 -11.31
C ALA A 134 -3.19 -5.81 -12.28
N ASP A 135 -4.26 -6.48 -11.86
CA ASP A 135 -5.04 -7.36 -12.73
C ASP A 135 -5.85 -6.54 -13.73
N ARG A 136 -6.35 -5.40 -13.30
CA ARG A 136 -7.18 -4.48 -14.09
C ARG A 136 -6.67 -3.05 -13.96
N VAL A 137 -6.83 -2.28 -15.03
CA VAL A 137 -6.44 -0.88 -15.09
C VAL A 137 -7.63 0.00 -15.49
N VAL A 138 -7.61 1.22 -14.96
CA VAL A 138 -8.47 2.33 -15.38
C VAL A 138 -7.55 3.52 -15.68
N VAL A 139 -7.58 4.03 -16.90
CA VAL A 139 -6.82 5.22 -17.31
C VAL A 139 -7.74 6.43 -17.28
N LEU A 140 -7.32 7.45 -16.54
CA LEU A 140 -8.06 8.69 -16.37
C LEU A 140 -7.35 9.83 -17.12
N LYS A 141 -8.12 10.64 -17.83
CA LYS A 141 -7.69 11.89 -18.46
C LYS A 141 -8.74 12.96 -18.25
N ASP A 142 -8.35 14.11 -17.69
CA ASP A 142 -9.23 15.26 -17.47
C ASP A 142 -10.53 14.88 -16.72
N GLY A 143 -10.40 13.96 -15.73
CA GLY A 143 -11.52 13.48 -14.91
C GLY A 143 -12.41 12.42 -15.59
N ASN A 144 -12.11 12.03 -16.84
CA ASN A 144 -12.86 11.02 -17.58
C ASN A 144 -12.10 9.71 -17.69
N ILE A 145 -12.82 8.58 -17.68
CA ILE A 145 -12.25 7.27 -18.00
C ILE A 145 -12.07 7.18 -19.51
N VAL A 146 -10.83 7.08 -19.98
CA VAL A 146 -10.51 6.94 -21.41
C VAL A 146 -10.20 5.49 -21.81
N GLU A 147 -9.69 4.69 -20.87
CA GLU A 147 -9.43 3.27 -21.09
C GLU A 147 -9.73 2.49 -19.80
N GLN A 148 -10.24 1.26 -19.90
CA GLN A 148 -10.37 0.34 -18.78
C GLN A 148 -10.39 -1.12 -19.25
N GLY A 149 -9.85 -2.02 -18.46
CA GLY A 149 -9.86 -3.43 -18.80
C GLY A 149 -8.85 -4.24 -17.99
N GLU A 150 -8.59 -5.46 -18.43
CA GLU A 150 -7.45 -6.25 -17.96
C GLU A 150 -6.17 -5.53 -18.33
N THR A 151 -5.23 -5.43 -17.39
CA THR A 151 -4.00 -4.63 -17.56
C THR A 151 -3.22 -5.05 -18.80
N ARG A 152 -3.05 -6.35 -19.01
CA ARG A 152 -2.34 -6.87 -20.18
C ARG A 152 -3.01 -6.48 -21.48
N MET A 153 -4.32 -6.64 -21.60
CA MET A 153 -5.07 -6.28 -22.81
C MET A 153 -5.05 -4.78 -23.09
N ALA A 154 -5.25 -3.96 -22.03
CA ALA A 154 -5.24 -2.50 -22.18
C ALA A 154 -3.86 -1.96 -22.54
N PHE A 155 -2.78 -2.64 -22.14
CA PHE A 155 -1.41 -2.21 -22.40
C PHE A 155 -0.85 -2.75 -23.73
N ASP A 156 -1.19 -3.98 -24.12
CA ASP A 156 -0.74 -4.57 -25.39
C ASP A 156 -1.58 -4.07 -26.59
N HIS A 157 -2.87 -3.77 -26.35
CA HIS A 157 -3.80 -3.34 -27.38
C HIS A 157 -4.61 -2.10 -26.96
N PRO A 158 -3.95 -0.97 -26.66
CA PRO A 158 -4.63 0.24 -26.18
C PRO A 158 -5.54 0.81 -27.27
N LYS A 159 -6.78 1.11 -26.91
CA LYS A 159 -7.80 1.65 -27.81
C LYS A 159 -7.74 3.16 -27.89
N ASP A 160 -7.48 3.81 -26.75
CA ASP A 160 -7.42 5.27 -26.66
C ASP A 160 -6.03 5.80 -27.03
N GLU A 161 -6.00 6.94 -27.74
CA GLU A 161 -4.78 7.60 -28.20
C GLU A 161 -3.91 8.08 -27.03
N TYR A 162 -4.54 8.58 -25.95
CA TYR A 162 -3.82 9.03 -24.77
C TYR A 162 -3.10 7.87 -24.09
N THR A 163 -3.77 6.70 -23.98
CA THR A 163 -3.17 5.49 -23.44
C THR A 163 -1.97 5.03 -24.28
N ARG A 164 -2.11 5.06 -25.63
CA ARG A 164 -0.97 4.75 -26.53
C ARG A 164 0.22 5.67 -26.30
N ASN A 165 -0.04 6.96 -26.17
CA ASN A 165 1.02 7.96 -25.94
C ASN A 165 1.69 7.78 -24.58
N LEU A 166 0.93 7.46 -23.52
CA LEU A 166 1.49 7.15 -22.20
C LEU A 166 2.41 5.92 -22.25
N LEU A 167 1.97 4.86 -22.92
CA LEU A 167 2.73 3.61 -23.02
C LEU A 167 4.00 3.79 -23.88
N ALA A 168 3.93 4.57 -24.96
CA ALA A 168 5.07 4.90 -25.81
C ALA A 168 6.14 5.73 -25.08
N ALA A 169 5.77 6.48 -24.04
CA ALA A 169 6.70 7.24 -23.22
C ALA A 169 7.46 6.39 -22.19
N VAL A 170 7.07 5.11 -22.00
CA VAL A 170 7.75 4.21 -21.04
C VAL A 170 9.08 3.75 -21.64
N PRO A 171 10.25 4.02 -20.98
CA PRO A 171 11.53 3.59 -21.48
C PRO A 171 11.62 2.06 -21.63
N GLY A 172 11.99 1.59 -22.81
CA GLY A 172 12.20 0.16 -23.09
C GLY A 172 11.00 -0.60 -23.67
N ARG A 173 9.80 -0.02 -23.72
CA ARG A 173 8.62 -0.69 -24.29
C ARG A 173 8.54 -0.58 -25.83
N GLY A 174 9.20 0.40 -26.45
CA GLY A 174 9.16 0.67 -27.90
C GLY A 174 10.20 -0.08 -28.75
N LYS A 175 10.88 -1.12 -28.26
CA LYS A 175 11.99 -1.79 -28.98
C LYS A 175 11.71 -3.23 -29.41
N ASN A 176 10.51 -3.74 -29.30
CA ASN A 176 10.20 -5.13 -29.69
C ASN A 176 9.42 -5.28 -31.02
N ASP A 177 9.32 -4.22 -31.82
CA ASP A 177 8.78 -4.32 -33.18
C ASP A 177 9.88 -4.00 -34.21
N ALA A 178 10.79 -4.96 -34.40
CA ALA A 178 11.66 -5.04 -35.60
C ALA A 178 12.08 -6.49 -35.84
#